data_b41aabbabd2a43abc9853357aa1a81d8
#
_entry.id   b41aabbabd2a43abc9853357aa1a81d8
#
_cell.length_a   1.000
_cell.length_b   1.000
_cell.length_c   1.000
_cell.angle_alpha   90.00
_cell.angle_beta   90.00
_cell.angle_gamma   90.00
#
_symmetry.space_group_name_H-M   'P 1'
#
loop_
_entity.id
_entity.type
_entity.pdbx_description
1 polymer ?
#
loop_
_entity_poly.entity_id
_entity_poly.type
_entity_poly.pdbx_seq_one_letter_code
_entity_poly.pdbx_strand_id
1 'polypeptide(L)'
;MSTQMMKAVQQHAFGGPEVLSYEDAPMPVLQAGEVLVQVHAVGVNPPDSYLRDGYQQLPPEWRPEVRFPLILGTDLSGVVVARADDVREVAVGDEVYAMARFPEGAAGGSRAYAEYVSVPVSDLARKPLTLSHQQAAAVPMSLLTAWQFMIDPGHVVANPLQPGPHRPVPLAGKRVLVNGCGRGSRSFRRAAGKVAGRRGDCRRRGPP
;
A
#
# COMPACT_ATOMS: atom_id res chain seq x y z
N MET A 1 -30.26 13.57 -3.74
CA MET A 1 -29.70 12.70 -2.67
C MET A 1 -28.52 13.45 -2.11
N SER A 2 -28.43 13.69 -0.79
CA SER A 2 -27.25 14.34 -0.20
C SER A 2 -26.08 13.35 -0.25
N THR A 3 -24.96 13.76 -0.85
CA THR A 3 -23.72 12.96 -0.82
C THR A 3 -23.24 12.92 0.62
N GLN A 4 -23.06 11.72 1.17
CA GLN A 4 -22.48 11.54 2.49
C GLN A 4 -21.01 11.96 2.45
N MET A 5 -20.55 12.71 3.44
CA MET A 5 -19.19 13.25 3.51
C MET A 5 -18.38 12.52 4.58
N MET A 6 -17.07 12.50 4.39
CA MET A 6 -16.06 12.00 5.34
C MET A 6 -14.92 13.00 5.45
N LYS A 7 -14.06 12.87 6.46
CA LYS A 7 -12.79 13.59 6.50
C LYS A 7 -11.71 12.85 5.74
N ALA A 8 -10.90 13.62 5.00
CA ALA A 8 -9.77 13.11 4.27
C ALA A 8 -8.63 14.13 4.22
N VAL A 9 -7.42 13.64 3.99
CA VAL A 9 -6.27 14.49 3.64
C VAL A 9 -6.18 14.54 2.12
N GLN A 10 -6.49 15.70 1.56
CA GLN A 10 -6.51 15.95 0.11
C GLN A 10 -5.43 16.93 -0.29
N GLN A 11 -5.07 16.91 -1.57
CA GLN A 11 -4.28 17.96 -2.21
C GLN A 11 -4.97 18.45 -3.48
N HIS A 12 -4.78 19.73 -3.78
CA HIS A 12 -5.38 20.42 -4.93
C HIS A 12 -4.32 20.84 -5.98
N ALA A 13 -3.05 20.62 -5.67
CA ALA A 13 -1.92 20.88 -6.53
C ALA A 13 -0.76 19.97 -6.19
N PHE A 14 0.22 19.82 -7.06
CA PHE A 14 1.51 19.21 -6.71
C PHE A 14 2.35 20.15 -5.85
N GLY A 15 3.14 19.58 -4.92
CA GLY A 15 4.00 20.36 -4.06
C GLY A 15 4.59 19.59 -2.89
N GLY A 16 5.13 20.33 -1.93
CA GLY A 16 5.63 19.80 -0.67
C GLY A 16 4.49 19.43 0.30
N PRO A 17 4.81 19.13 1.57
CA PRO A 17 3.79 18.78 2.58
C PRO A 17 2.71 19.85 2.79
N GLU A 18 3.00 21.09 2.48
CA GLU A 18 2.10 22.25 2.63
C GLU A 18 0.86 22.20 1.72
N VAL A 19 0.86 21.36 0.66
CA VAL A 19 -0.31 21.23 -0.22
C VAL A 19 -1.36 20.28 0.34
N LEU A 20 -1.07 19.61 1.46
CA LEU A 20 -1.99 18.67 2.08
C LEU A 20 -2.98 19.41 2.99
N SER A 21 -4.28 19.22 2.74
CA SER A 21 -5.37 19.82 3.50
C SER A 21 -6.25 18.73 4.12
N TYR A 22 -6.58 18.87 5.41
CA TYR A 22 -7.55 18.00 6.09
C TYR A 22 -8.94 18.62 5.97
N GLU A 23 -9.77 18.03 5.13
CA GLU A 23 -11.06 18.62 4.73
C GLU A 23 -12.14 17.58 4.47
N ASP A 24 -13.34 18.03 4.13
CA ASP A 24 -14.45 17.15 3.76
C ASP A 24 -14.29 16.63 2.33
N ALA A 25 -14.49 15.32 2.15
CA ALA A 25 -14.49 14.62 0.87
C ALA A 25 -15.74 13.75 0.75
N PRO A 26 -16.23 13.49 -0.47
CA PRO A 26 -17.32 12.54 -0.64
C PRO A 26 -16.92 11.13 -0.18
N MET A 27 -17.82 10.44 0.52
CA MET A 27 -17.62 9.02 0.81
C MET A 27 -17.51 8.21 -0.50
N PRO A 28 -16.63 7.19 -0.54
CA PRO A 28 -16.55 6.32 -1.70
C PRO A 28 -17.88 5.59 -1.94
N VAL A 29 -18.22 5.45 -3.21
CA VAL A 29 -19.36 4.64 -3.64
C VAL A 29 -18.88 3.23 -3.86
N LEU A 30 -19.48 2.28 -3.13
CA LEU A 30 -19.12 0.87 -3.21
C LEU A 30 -19.48 0.30 -4.59
N GLN A 31 -18.52 -0.36 -5.24
CA GLN A 31 -18.70 -1.04 -6.51
C GLN A 31 -18.80 -2.55 -6.30
N ALA A 32 -19.23 -3.30 -7.33
CA ALA A 32 -19.22 -4.75 -7.30
C ALA A 32 -17.82 -5.29 -7.00
N GLY A 33 -17.71 -6.31 -6.16
CA GLY A 33 -16.44 -6.89 -5.72
C GLY A 33 -15.68 -6.08 -4.67
N GLU A 34 -16.24 -4.96 -4.17
CA GLU A 34 -15.57 -4.10 -3.19
C GLU A 34 -16.18 -4.20 -1.80
N VAL A 35 -15.39 -3.77 -0.85
CA VAL A 35 -15.80 -3.52 0.54
C VAL A 35 -15.49 -2.09 0.94
N LEU A 36 -16.32 -1.52 1.81
CA LEU A 36 -16.05 -0.24 2.44
C LEU A 36 -15.36 -0.50 3.79
N VAL A 37 -14.18 0.05 3.94
CA VAL A 37 -13.38 -0.08 5.16
C VAL A 37 -13.35 1.25 5.89
N GLN A 38 -13.74 1.24 7.17
CA GLN A 38 -13.46 2.32 8.09
C GLN A 38 -11.99 2.23 8.48
N VAL A 39 -11.22 3.25 8.14
CA VAL A 39 -9.77 3.28 8.31
C VAL A 39 -9.41 3.60 9.75
N HIS A 40 -8.60 2.77 10.37
CA HIS A 40 -8.07 2.96 11.72
C HIS A 40 -6.61 3.40 11.71
N ALA A 41 -5.85 2.99 10.69
CA ALA A 41 -4.47 3.39 10.50
C ALA A 41 -4.07 3.29 9.04
N VAL A 42 -3.12 4.11 8.64
CA VAL A 42 -2.54 4.13 7.29
C VAL A 42 -1.02 3.99 7.35
N GLY A 43 -0.44 3.36 6.33
CA GLY A 43 1.00 3.36 6.11
C GLY A 43 1.40 4.52 5.22
N VAL A 44 2.46 5.22 5.60
CA VAL A 44 3.07 6.27 4.78
C VAL A 44 4.27 5.69 4.05
N ASN A 45 4.28 5.80 2.73
CA ASN A 45 5.27 5.18 1.86
C ASN A 45 5.97 6.20 0.96
N PRO A 46 7.20 5.94 0.48
CA PRO A 46 7.87 6.84 -0.45
C PRO A 46 7.07 7.22 -1.69
N PRO A 47 6.30 6.30 -2.34
CA PRO A 47 5.45 6.66 -3.47
C PRO A 47 4.40 7.73 -3.17
N ASP A 48 3.93 7.84 -1.93
CA ASP A 48 2.98 8.89 -1.56
C ASP A 48 3.60 10.29 -1.71
N SER A 49 4.88 10.43 -1.32
CA SER A 49 5.59 11.70 -1.51
C SER A 49 5.92 11.97 -2.98
N TYR A 50 6.20 10.94 -3.78
CA TYR A 50 6.45 11.11 -5.22
C TYR A 50 5.17 11.50 -5.96
N LEU A 51 4.04 10.90 -5.61
CA LEU A 51 2.75 11.27 -6.18
C LEU A 51 2.33 12.67 -5.76
N ARG A 52 2.59 13.05 -4.49
CA ARG A 52 2.31 14.39 -3.99
C ARG A 52 3.06 15.47 -4.78
N ASP A 53 4.32 15.24 -5.14
CA ASP A 53 5.13 16.19 -5.91
C ASP A 53 4.94 16.04 -7.44
N GLY A 54 4.08 15.14 -7.89
CA GLY A 54 3.82 14.90 -9.31
C GLY A 54 4.92 14.11 -10.01
N TYR A 55 5.66 13.28 -9.28
CA TYR A 55 6.78 12.51 -9.82
C TYR A 55 7.79 13.35 -10.61
N GLN A 56 8.12 14.54 -10.11
CA GLN A 56 9.00 15.49 -10.79
C GLN A 56 10.38 14.92 -11.15
N GLN A 57 10.80 13.85 -10.46
CA GLN A 57 12.05 13.15 -10.73
C GLN A 57 12.00 12.26 -11.98
N LEU A 58 10.81 12.00 -12.52
CA LEU A 58 10.62 11.20 -13.73
C LEU A 58 10.54 12.11 -14.96
N PRO A 59 10.95 11.60 -16.14
CA PRO A 59 10.68 12.26 -17.40
C PRO A 59 9.18 12.58 -17.54
N PRO A 60 8.79 13.71 -18.15
CA PRO A 60 7.40 14.13 -18.25
C PRO A 60 6.45 13.08 -18.81
N GLU A 61 6.92 12.32 -19.81
CA GLU A 61 6.16 11.25 -20.48
C GLU A 61 5.89 10.01 -19.61
N TRP A 62 6.55 9.92 -18.46
CA TRP A 62 6.38 8.81 -17.50
C TRP A 62 5.61 9.22 -16.25
N ARG A 63 5.24 10.52 -16.17
CA ARG A 63 4.48 11.01 -15.02
C ARG A 63 3.01 10.60 -15.17
N PRO A 64 2.38 10.10 -14.10
CA PRO A 64 0.97 9.78 -14.16
C PRO A 64 0.13 11.04 -14.37
N GLU A 65 -0.89 10.95 -15.19
CA GLU A 65 -1.94 11.98 -15.21
C GLU A 65 -2.69 11.92 -13.87
N VAL A 66 -2.85 13.06 -13.23
CA VAL A 66 -3.53 13.18 -11.95
C VAL A 66 -4.65 14.21 -12.04
N ARG A 67 -5.81 13.88 -11.46
CA ARG A 67 -6.93 14.81 -11.29
C ARG A 67 -7.03 15.24 -9.84
N PHE A 68 -7.23 16.51 -9.62
CA PHE A 68 -7.48 17.09 -8.31
C PHE A 68 -8.98 17.28 -8.04
N PRO A 69 -9.43 17.23 -6.78
CA PRO A 69 -8.64 16.93 -5.57
C PRO A 69 -8.18 15.47 -5.53
N LEU A 70 -6.99 15.22 -4.96
CA LEU A 70 -6.39 13.90 -4.84
C LEU A 70 -6.20 13.52 -3.38
N ILE A 71 -6.66 12.34 -2.99
CA ILE A 71 -6.35 11.71 -1.71
C ILE A 71 -5.19 10.73 -1.94
N LEU A 72 -4.19 10.76 -1.08
CA LEU A 72 -3.03 9.87 -1.13
C LEU A 72 -3.23 8.60 -0.28
N GLY A 73 -2.20 7.77 -0.26
CA GLY A 73 -2.10 6.59 0.59
C GLY A 73 -2.57 5.31 -0.09
N THR A 74 -1.79 4.27 0.09
CA THR A 74 -2.08 2.92 -0.40
C THR A 74 -2.33 1.95 0.74
N ASP A 75 -1.52 2.00 1.79
CA ASP A 75 -1.55 1.04 2.88
C ASP A 75 -2.53 1.45 3.95
N LEU A 76 -3.38 0.52 4.35
CA LEU A 76 -4.37 0.74 5.38
C LEU A 76 -4.60 -0.48 6.26
N SER A 77 -5.15 -0.24 7.44
CA SER A 77 -5.81 -1.25 8.27
C SER A 77 -7.04 -0.63 8.92
N GLY A 78 -8.13 -1.38 8.97
CA GLY A 78 -9.41 -0.91 9.49
C GLY A 78 -10.42 -2.02 9.64
N VAL A 79 -11.69 -1.65 9.70
CA VAL A 79 -12.81 -2.55 9.87
C VAL A 79 -13.76 -2.44 8.68
N VAL A 80 -14.21 -3.56 8.16
CA VAL A 80 -15.23 -3.61 7.11
C VAL A 80 -16.56 -3.11 7.67
N VAL A 81 -17.13 -2.04 7.09
CA VAL A 81 -18.41 -1.47 7.51
C VAL A 81 -19.54 -1.70 6.50
N ALA A 82 -19.18 -1.98 5.26
CA ALA A 82 -20.13 -2.41 4.23
C ALA A 82 -19.41 -3.28 3.20
N ARG A 83 -20.17 -4.07 2.45
CA ARG A 83 -19.68 -4.89 1.35
C ARG A 83 -20.68 -4.91 0.21
N ALA A 84 -20.21 -5.07 -1.02
CA ALA A 84 -21.08 -5.30 -2.16
C ALA A 84 -21.81 -6.66 -2.04
N ASP A 85 -22.96 -6.78 -2.69
CA ASP A 85 -23.82 -7.97 -2.57
C ASP A 85 -23.18 -9.25 -3.10
N ASP A 86 -22.21 -9.14 -3.99
CA ASP A 86 -21.46 -10.24 -4.60
C ASP A 86 -20.25 -10.69 -3.75
N VAL A 87 -19.82 -9.93 -2.76
CA VAL A 87 -18.70 -10.27 -1.87
C VAL A 87 -19.13 -11.25 -0.79
N ARG A 88 -18.39 -12.35 -0.62
CA ARG A 88 -18.66 -13.40 0.39
C ARG A 88 -17.45 -13.71 1.28
N GLU A 89 -16.27 -13.29 0.92
CA GLU A 89 -14.99 -13.63 1.54
C GLU A 89 -14.79 -12.98 2.91
N VAL A 90 -15.47 -11.84 3.12
CA VAL A 90 -15.41 -11.07 4.37
C VAL A 90 -16.79 -10.64 4.82
N ALA A 91 -16.92 -10.38 6.12
CA ALA A 91 -18.12 -9.88 6.76
C ALA A 91 -17.95 -8.46 7.28
N VAL A 92 -19.06 -7.75 7.45
CA VAL A 92 -19.08 -6.49 8.22
C VAL A 92 -18.62 -6.78 9.65
N GLY A 93 -17.69 -5.98 10.14
CA GLY A 93 -17.02 -6.16 11.42
C GLY A 93 -15.66 -6.87 11.34
N ASP A 94 -15.29 -7.46 10.20
CA ASP A 94 -13.96 -8.06 10.04
C ASP A 94 -12.88 -6.98 10.09
N GLU A 95 -11.84 -7.23 10.89
CA GLU A 95 -10.62 -6.44 10.90
C GLU A 95 -9.72 -6.84 9.72
N VAL A 96 -9.37 -5.87 8.90
CA VAL A 96 -8.63 -6.09 7.64
C VAL A 96 -7.44 -5.17 7.50
N TYR A 97 -6.54 -5.52 6.59
CA TYR A 97 -5.48 -4.65 6.10
C TYR A 97 -5.29 -4.87 4.60
N ALA A 98 -4.83 -3.85 3.90
CA ALA A 98 -4.74 -3.87 2.45
C ALA A 98 -3.62 -2.96 1.95
N MET A 99 -3.13 -3.28 0.76
CA MET A 99 -2.52 -2.30 -0.11
C MET A 99 -3.55 -2.03 -1.21
N ALA A 100 -4.31 -0.95 -1.05
CA ALA A 100 -5.25 -0.54 -2.07
C ALA A 100 -4.48 -0.15 -3.35
N ARG A 101 -5.02 -0.48 -4.52
CA ARG A 101 -4.32 -0.31 -5.80
C ARG A 101 -3.91 1.14 -6.03
N PHE A 102 -2.73 1.31 -6.62
CA PHE A 102 -2.41 2.57 -7.29
C PHE A 102 -3.45 2.84 -8.38
N PRO A 103 -3.82 4.12 -8.58
CA PRO A 103 -4.71 4.46 -9.67
C PRO A 103 -4.11 4.02 -10.99
N GLU A 104 -4.81 3.16 -11.70
CA GLU A 104 -4.63 3.04 -13.14
C GLU A 104 -5.32 4.25 -13.77
N GLY A 105 -4.53 5.25 -14.14
CA GLY A 105 -5.04 6.51 -14.66
C GLY A 105 -5.53 7.48 -13.56
N ALA A 106 -5.60 8.73 -13.92
CA ALA A 106 -5.76 9.89 -13.05
C ALA A 106 -7.03 10.00 -12.20
N ALA A 107 -7.93 9.05 -12.21
CA ALA A 107 -9.29 9.28 -11.72
C ALA A 107 -9.76 8.36 -10.58
N GLY A 108 -9.01 7.38 -10.14
CA GLY A 108 -9.58 6.39 -9.24
C GLY A 108 -8.55 5.68 -8.37
N GLY A 109 -7.72 6.41 -7.66
CA GLY A 109 -6.71 5.79 -6.86
C GLY A 109 -7.14 5.37 -5.48
N SER A 110 -6.32 4.52 -4.92
CA SER A 110 -6.27 4.28 -3.50
C SER A 110 -6.35 5.59 -2.72
N ARG A 111 -7.09 5.60 -1.65
CA ARG A 111 -7.46 6.82 -0.94
C ARG A 111 -7.39 6.60 0.55
N ALA A 112 -6.30 5.98 0.98
CA ALA A 112 -6.18 5.54 2.36
C ALA A 112 -6.09 6.69 3.37
N TYR A 113 -5.67 7.90 2.94
CA TYR A 113 -5.63 9.06 3.84
C TYR A 113 -7.02 9.68 4.04
N ALA A 114 -8.00 8.84 4.37
CA ALA A 114 -9.39 9.18 4.58
C ALA A 114 -10.00 8.31 5.69
N GLU A 115 -11.16 8.72 6.23
CA GLU A 115 -11.88 7.93 7.23
C GLU A 115 -12.44 6.63 6.67
N TYR A 116 -12.77 6.62 5.38
CA TYR A 116 -13.33 5.45 4.69
C TYR A 116 -12.66 5.27 3.33
N VAL A 117 -12.50 4.03 2.92
CA VAL A 117 -11.96 3.67 1.60
C VAL A 117 -12.71 2.45 1.06
N SER A 118 -13.04 2.46 -0.23
CA SER A 118 -13.47 1.26 -0.93
C SER A 118 -12.26 0.49 -1.44
N VAL A 119 -12.25 -0.82 -1.22
CA VAL A 119 -11.14 -1.71 -1.58
C VAL A 119 -11.70 -2.95 -2.25
N PRO A 120 -11.19 -3.36 -3.42
CA PRO A 120 -11.50 -4.67 -3.98
C PRO A 120 -11.19 -5.79 -2.98
N VAL A 121 -12.10 -6.74 -2.82
CA VAL A 121 -11.92 -7.85 -1.87
C VAL A 121 -10.66 -8.66 -2.16
N SER A 122 -10.22 -8.71 -3.42
CA SER A 122 -8.97 -9.35 -3.85
C SER A 122 -7.70 -8.70 -3.29
N ASP A 123 -7.77 -7.45 -2.88
CA ASP A 123 -6.60 -6.64 -2.51
C ASP A 123 -6.45 -6.51 -0.99
N LEU A 124 -7.32 -7.17 -0.22
CA LEU A 124 -7.29 -7.15 1.23
C LEU A 124 -7.07 -8.54 1.84
N ALA A 125 -6.63 -8.53 3.09
CA ALA A 125 -6.53 -9.73 3.91
C ALA A 125 -7.02 -9.42 5.33
N ARG A 126 -7.43 -10.47 6.07
CA ARG A 126 -7.77 -10.34 7.49
C ARG A 126 -6.53 -9.91 8.28
N LYS A 127 -6.69 -8.93 9.14
CA LYS A 127 -5.62 -8.47 10.01
C LYS A 127 -5.17 -9.60 10.95
N PRO A 128 -3.85 -9.90 11.07
CA PRO A 128 -3.38 -10.85 12.06
C PRO A 128 -3.78 -10.40 13.48
N LEU A 129 -4.32 -11.33 14.27
CA LEU A 129 -4.80 -11.05 15.62
C LEU A 129 -3.72 -10.47 16.56
N THR A 130 -2.47 -10.76 16.29
CA THR A 130 -1.31 -10.31 17.09
C THR A 130 -0.83 -8.90 16.74
N LEU A 131 -1.38 -8.27 15.70
CA LEU A 131 -0.99 -6.93 15.28
C LEU A 131 -2.06 -5.91 15.63
N SER A 132 -1.64 -4.73 16.08
CA SER A 132 -2.52 -3.56 16.12
C SER A 132 -2.79 -3.05 14.70
N HIS A 133 -3.81 -2.19 14.52
CA HIS A 133 -4.07 -1.56 13.21
C HIS A 133 -2.86 -0.75 12.71
N GLN A 134 -2.16 -0.04 13.59
CA GLN A 134 -0.95 0.71 13.22
C GLN A 134 0.16 -0.21 12.72
N GLN A 135 0.35 -1.36 13.37
CA GLN A 135 1.33 -2.34 12.93
C GLN A 135 0.91 -2.99 11.61
N ALA A 136 -0.35 -3.34 11.47
CA ALA A 136 -0.88 -3.96 10.25
C ALA A 136 -0.82 -3.02 9.04
N ALA A 137 -1.16 -1.73 9.21
CA ALA A 137 -1.09 -0.74 8.14
C ALA A 137 0.36 -0.49 7.63
N ALA A 138 1.38 -0.73 8.45
CA ALA A 138 2.77 -0.58 8.02
C ALA A 138 3.30 -1.78 7.20
N VAL A 139 2.49 -2.82 7.02
CA VAL A 139 2.92 -4.09 6.41
C VAL A 139 2.79 -4.14 4.89
N PRO A 140 1.67 -3.72 4.26
CA PRO A 140 1.33 -4.16 2.91
C PRO A 140 2.40 -3.83 1.88
N MET A 141 2.69 -2.57 1.60
CA MET A 141 3.68 -2.20 0.58
C MET A 141 5.08 -2.76 0.88
N SER A 142 5.50 -2.67 2.14
CA SER A 142 6.82 -3.15 2.54
C SER A 142 6.97 -4.66 2.36
N LEU A 143 5.95 -5.44 2.75
CA LEU A 143 5.96 -6.89 2.62
C LEU A 143 5.82 -7.32 1.16
N LEU A 144 4.86 -6.76 0.43
CA LEU A 144 4.63 -7.08 -0.97
C LEU A 144 5.84 -6.75 -1.83
N THR A 145 6.50 -5.61 -1.60
CA THR A 145 7.76 -5.27 -2.25
C THR A 145 8.83 -6.33 -1.99
N ALA A 146 9.00 -6.74 -0.73
CA ALA A 146 9.97 -7.78 -0.40
C ALA A 146 9.60 -9.13 -1.02
N TRP A 147 8.32 -9.48 -1.02
CA TRP A 147 7.81 -10.70 -1.62
C TRP A 147 8.05 -10.76 -3.12
N GLN A 148 7.67 -9.71 -3.84
CA GLN A 148 7.83 -9.61 -5.29
C GLN A 148 9.30 -9.68 -5.72
N PHE A 149 10.21 -9.06 -4.97
CA PHE A 149 11.64 -9.10 -5.30
C PHE A 149 12.34 -10.41 -4.92
N MET A 150 11.83 -11.16 -3.94
CA MET A 150 12.54 -12.32 -3.39
C MET A 150 11.88 -13.66 -3.68
N ILE A 151 10.57 -13.69 -3.83
CA ILE A 151 9.79 -14.93 -3.80
C ILE A 151 8.95 -15.10 -5.06
N ASP A 152 8.25 -14.06 -5.48
CA ASP A 152 7.36 -14.12 -6.63
C ASP A 152 8.10 -13.78 -7.93
N PRO A 153 8.18 -14.74 -8.87
CA PRO A 153 8.78 -14.49 -10.18
C PRO A 153 7.89 -13.68 -11.13
N GLY A 154 6.65 -13.41 -10.72
CA GLY A 154 5.55 -13.05 -11.59
C GLY A 154 5.48 -11.60 -12.03
N HIS A 155 6.53 -10.79 -11.91
CA HIS A 155 6.57 -9.47 -12.54
C HIS A 155 6.60 -9.58 -14.07
N VAL A 156 5.42 -9.72 -14.66
CA VAL A 156 5.21 -9.79 -16.10
C VAL A 156 5.05 -8.39 -16.69
N VAL A 157 4.88 -7.36 -15.86
CA VAL A 157 4.68 -5.98 -16.34
C VAL A 157 6.05 -5.32 -16.53
N ALA A 158 6.32 -4.87 -17.75
CA ALA A 158 7.51 -4.09 -18.07
C ALA A 158 7.54 -2.82 -17.20
N ASN A 159 8.47 -2.77 -16.26
CA ASN A 159 8.77 -1.57 -15.50
C ASN A 159 9.87 -0.81 -16.25
N PRO A 160 9.66 0.47 -16.63
CA PRO A 160 10.69 1.27 -17.30
C PRO A 160 12.01 1.33 -16.54
N LEU A 161 11.96 1.21 -15.21
CA LEU A 161 13.14 1.20 -14.34
C LEU A 161 13.79 -0.18 -14.20
N GLN A 162 13.16 -1.23 -14.72
CA GLN A 162 13.65 -2.61 -14.72
C GLN A 162 13.33 -3.27 -16.06
N PRO A 163 14.10 -2.98 -17.11
CA PRO A 163 13.89 -3.57 -18.44
C PRO A 163 14.27 -5.06 -18.42
N GLY A 164 13.33 -5.91 -18.15
CA GLY A 164 13.49 -7.36 -18.22
C GLY A 164 12.74 -8.12 -17.12
N PRO A 165 12.38 -9.39 -17.36
CA PRO A 165 11.71 -10.20 -16.35
C PRO A 165 12.66 -10.44 -15.17
N HIS A 166 12.23 -10.05 -13.99
CA HIS A 166 12.95 -10.39 -12.77
C HIS A 166 12.77 -11.89 -12.50
N ARG A 167 13.85 -12.67 -12.61
CA ARG A 167 13.80 -14.08 -12.24
C ARG A 167 13.96 -14.23 -10.74
N PRO A 168 13.11 -15.04 -10.07
CA PRO A 168 13.28 -15.29 -8.65
C PRO A 168 14.64 -15.92 -8.40
N VAL A 169 15.31 -15.45 -7.39
CA VAL A 169 16.54 -16.09 -6.92
C VAL A 169 16.12 -17.24 -6.01
N PRO A 170 16.45 -18.51 -6.36
CA PRO A 170 16.18 -19.63 -5.47
C PRO A 170 16.87 -19.39 -4.13
N LEU A 171 16.11 -19.14 -3.07
CA LEU A 171 16.65 -18.83 -1.74
C LEU A 171 17.14 -20.08 -1.00
N ALA A 172 16.77 -21.28 -1.50
CA ALA A 172 17.19 -22.53 -0.87
C ALA A 172 18.73 -22.70 -0.88
N GLY A 173 19.34 -22.91 0.30
CA GLY A 173 20.80 -23.02 0.47
C GLY A 173 21.57 -21.69 0.35
N LYS A 174 20.95 -20.55 0.08
CA LYS A 174 21.63 -19.25 -0.08
C LYS A 174 21.75 -18.48 1.23
N ARG A 175 22.84 -17.74 1.36
CA ARG A 175 23.00 -16.68 2.37
C ARG A 175 22.57 -15.37 1.74
N VAL A 176 21.63 -14.68 2.38
CA VAL A 176 21.09 -13.40 1.86
C VAL A 176 21.61 -12.28 2.74
N LEU A 177 22.34 -11.34 2.14
CA LEU A 177 22.70 -10.09 2.80
C LEU A 177 21.57 -9.07 2.59
N VAL A 178 20.96 -8.62 3.68
CA VAL A 178 19.99 -7.53 3.65
C VAL A 178 20.67 -6.28 4.20
N ASN A 179 21.02 -5.35 3.31
CA ASN A 179 21.61 -4.08 3.71
C ASN A 179 20.52 -3.14 4.26
N GLY A 180 20.81 -2.48 5.41
CA GLY A 180 19.95 -1.48 6.03
C GLY A 180 18.69 -2.05 6.69
N CYS A 181 18.82 -3.14 7.43
CA CYS A 181 17.78 -3.64 8.33
C CYS A 181 17.30 -2.53 9.27
N GLY A 182 15.98 -2.35 9.39
CA GLY A 182 15.35 -1.36 10.28
C GLY A 182 14.59 -0.25 9.56
N ARG A 183 14.46 -0.31 8.23
CA ARG A 183 13.57 0.58 7.46
C ARG A 183 12.60 -0.27 6.63
N GLY A 184 11.30 -0.06 6.78
CA GLY A 184 10.23 -0.58 5.94
C GLY A 184 10.42 -2.01 5.42
N SER A 185 10.45 -2.20 4.11
CA SER A 185 10.58 -3.50 3.43
C SER A 185 11.77 -4.37 3.85
N ARG A 186 12.79 -3.78 4.48
CA ARG A 186 13.96 -4.50 4.98
C ARG A 186 13.67 -5.30 6.26
N SER A 187 12.81 -4.78 7.13
CA SER A 187 12.34 -5.50 8.32
C SER A 187 11.52 -6.73 7.94
N PHE A 188 10.71 -6.62 6.88
CA PHE A 188 9.89 -7.74 6.38
C PHE A 188 10.70 -8.80 5.65
N ARG A 189 11.79 -8.44 4.96
CA ARG A 189 12.72 -9.44 4.38
C ARG A 189 13.28 -10.38 5.44
N ARG A 190 13.52 -9.87 6.65
CA ARG A 190 13.93 -10.70 7.80
C ARG A 190 12.82 -11.66 8.24
N ALA A 191 11.56 -11.22 8.24
CA ALA A 191 10.40 -12.06 8.56
C ALA A 191 10.18 -13.13 7.49
N ALA A 192 10.22 -12.78 6.21
CA ALA A 192 10.11 -13.72 5.09
C ALA A 192 11.20 -14.80 5.12
N GLY A 193 12.43 -14.44 5.49
CA GLY A 193 13.53 -15.39 5.71
C GLY A 193 13.25 -16.41 6.82
N LYS A 194 12.51 -16.04 7.87
CA LYS A 194 12.08 -16.97 8.93
C LYS A 194 10.97 -17.92 8.44
N VAL A 195 10.02 -17.44 7.66
CA VAL A 195 8.93 -18.26 7.08
C VAL A 195 9.49 -19.30 6.11
N ALA A 196 10.53 -18.97 5.37
CA ALA A 196 11.23 -19.91 4.48
C ALA A 196 12.19 -20.87 5.22
N GLY A 197 12.09 -20.99 6.53
CA GLY A 197 12.89 -21.95 7.32
C GLY A 197 14.33 -21.53 7.60
N ARG A 198 14.65 -20.24 7.54
CA ARG A 198 16.02 -19.74 7.76
C ARG A 198 16.13 -18.80 8.94
N ARG A 199 17.15 -19.02 9.77
CA ARG A 199 17.56 -18.06 10.81
C ARG A 199 18.28 -16.89 10.14
N GLY A 200 17.61 -15.72 10.06
CA GLY A 200 18.27 -14.47 9.67
C GLY A 200 18.99 -13.85 10.84
N ASP A 201 20.31 -13.84 10.82
CA ASP A 201 21.11 -13.07 11.76
C ASP A 201 21.35 -11.67 11.18
N CYS A 202 20.72 -10.66 11.78
CA CYS A 202 20.87 -9.27 11.36
C CYS A 202 21.95 -8.60 12.22
N ARG A 203 23.20 -8.62 11.77
CA ARG A 203 24.26 -7.84 12.41
C ARG A 203 24.14 -6.37 11.99
N ARG A 204 23.92 -5.50 12.96
CA ARG A 204 24.09 -4.05 12.78
C ARG A 204 25.59 -3.79 12.59
N ARG A 205 26.00 -3.27 11.44
CA ARG A 205 27.23 -2.47 11.39
C ARG A 205 26.85 -1.09 11.93
N GLY A 206 27.50 -0.65 12.99
CA GLY A 206 27.46 0.72 13.46
C GLY A 206 27.94 1.68 12.36
N PRO A 207 27.65 2.97 12.50
CA PRO A 207 28.18 3.97 11.60
C PRO A 207 29.73 3.93 11.60
N PRO A 208 30.36 4.31 10.45
CA PRO A 208 31.78 4.48 10.40
C PRO A 208 32.25 5.56 11.37
#